data_810a88b360d036fea0f587b7397e7602
#
_entry.id   810a88b360d036fea0f587b7397e7602
#
_cell.length_a   1.000
_cell.length_b   1.000
_cell.length_c   1.000
_cell.angle_alpha   90.00
_cell.angle_beta   90.00
_cell.angle_gamma   90.00
#
_symmetry.space_group_name_H-M   'P 1'
#
loop_
_entity.id
_entity.type
_entity.pdbx_description
1 polymer ?
#
loop_
_entity_poly.entity_id
_entity_poly.type
_entity_poly.pdbx_seq_one_letter_code
_entity_poly.pdbx_strand_id
1 'polypeptide(L)'
;MKNTNKNHLLSIFISLYLSVLVHQISAADNASYVAADKIFLNCGSSLETQDTDGRSWEGDNDSKFAASEENTLTSRAATQDPSVAEVPYMTARIFRSEFTYSFPVGSGRKFVRLYFYPSSYAGLNASNAIFSVTSGRYTLLRNFSVSQTTEALNYAFIVKEFSINVENGRVNVTFTPSPYFTNSYAFVNGIEVVSMPDIYNTADGTTTIVGQGSAIFIIDNTTALEKVVRLNVGGSEISPAEDTGLFRSWSDDSSYIFAAQFGVTDTASPNMSIRYPRRIPPYVAPVNV
;
A
#
# COMPACT_ATOMS: atom_id res chain seq x y z
N MET A 1 -30.55 -25.01 -57.86
CA MET A 1 -29.30 -25.15 -57.08
C MET A 1 -28.62 -23.83 -56.65
N LYS A 2 -29.31 -22.69 -56.53
CA LYS A 2 -28.69 -21.38 -56.16
C LYS A 2 -29.02 -20.88 -54.74
N ASN A 3 -29.88 -21.57 -53.98
CA ASN A 3 -30.35 -21.08 -52.67
C ASN A 3 -29.61 -21.72 -51.46
N THR A 4 -28.97 -22.87 -51.62
CA THR A 4 -28.27 -23.56 -50.54
C THR A 4 -26.95 -22.87 -50.14
N ASN A 5 -26.21 -22.27 -51.08
CA ASN A 5 -24.94 -21.58 -50.79
C ASN A 5 -25.16 -20.26 -50.01
N LYS A 6 -26.26 -19.56 -50.20
CA LYS A 6 -26.53 -18.32 -49.44
C LYS A 6 -26.84 -18.60 -47.97
N ASN A 7 -27.55 -19.68 -47.69
CA ASN A 7 -27.88 -20.04 -46.31
C ASN A 7 -26.63 -20.57 -45.54
N HIS A 8 -25.72 -21.28 -46.24
CA HIS A 8 -24.46 -21.69 -45.63
C HIS A 8 -23.53 -20.52 -45.32
N LEU A 9 -23.40 -19.56 -46.24
CA LEU A 9 -22.62 -18.35 -45.98
C LEU A 9 -23.21 -17.52 -44.81
N LEU A 10 -24.50 -17.35 -44.76
CA LEU A 10 -25.17 -16.61 -43.68
C LEU A 10 -24.98 -17.32 -42.33
N SER A 11 -25.07 -18.66 -42.31
CA SER A 11 -24.80 -19.46 -41.10
C SER A 11 -23.35 -19.33 -40.59
N ILE A 12 -22.36 -19.30 -41.50
CA ILE A 12 -20.95 -19.11 -41.18
C ILE A 12 -20.73 -17.71 -40.64
N PHE A 13 -21.30 -16.65 -41.22
CA PHE A 13 -21.20 -15.30 -40.73
C PHE A 13 -21.85 -15.12 -39.36
N ILE A 14 -23.01 -15.71 -39.11
CA ILE A 14 -23.69 -15.69 -37.81
C ILE A 14 -22.84 -16.44 -36.76
N SER A 15 -22.25 -17.59 -37.09
CA SER A 15 -21.39 -18.36 -36.20
C SER A 15 -20.09 -17.60 -35.87
N LEU A 16 -19.47 -16.95 -36.88
CA LEU A 16 -18.28 -16.11 -36.65
C LEU A 16 -18.61 -14.89 -35.79
N TYR A 17 -19.74 -14.24 -36.05
CA TYR A 17 -20.18 -13.08 -35.26
C TYR A 17 -20.52 -13.47 -33.82
N LEU A 18 -21.19 -14.61 -33.59
CA LEU A 18 -21.40 -15.15 -32.25
C LEU A 18 -20.08 -15.51 -31.55
N SER A 19 -19.13 -16.12 -32.27
CA SER A 19 -17.83 -16.45 -31.67
C SER A 19 -17.02 -15.21 -31.27
N VAL A 20 -17.05 -14.13 -32.06
CA VAL A 20 -16.44 -12.84 -31.74
C VAL A 20 -17.14 -12.19 -30.56
N LEU A 21 -18.48 -12.23 -30.49
CA LEU A 21 -19.25 -11.75 -29.34
C LEU A 21 -18.96 -12.54 -28.07
N VAL A 22 -18.83 -13.87 -28.17
CA VAL A 22 -18.47 -14.71 -26.99
C VAL A 22 -17.05 -14.44 -26.53
N HIS A 23 -16.10 -14.16 -27.42
CA HIS A 23 -14.73 -13.76 -27.03
C HIS A 23 -14.65 -12.37 -26.42
N GLN A 24 -15.58 -11.47 -26.77
CA GLN A 24 -15.66 -10.16 -26.10
C GLN A 24 -16.31 -10.21 -24.71
N ILE A 25 -17.05 -11.27 -24.39
CA ILE A 25 -17.68 -11.45 -23.07
C ILE A 25 -16.75 -12.17 -22.09
N SER A 26 -15.64 -12.75 -22.57
CA SER A 26 -14.69 -13.52 -21.73
C SER A 26 -13.47 -12.72 -21.25
N ALA A 27 -13.34 -11.46 -21.60
CA ALA A 27 -12.45 -10.57 -20.89
C ALA A 27 -13.20 -10.09 -19.62
N ALA A 28 -13.13 -10.84 -18.55
CA ALA A 28 -13.18 -10.22 -17.24
C ALA A 28 -11.98 -9.25 -17.23
N ASP A 29 -12.26 -7.98 -17.54
CA ASP A 29 -11.26 -6.93 -17.35
C ASP A 29 -10.76 -7.06 -15.93
N ASN A 30 -9.50 -7.47 -15.77
CA ASN A 30 -8.73 -7.18 -14.57
C ASN A 30 -8.60 -5.66 -14.55
N ALA A 31 -9.68 -4.96 -14.23
CA ALA A 31 -9.72 -3.52 -14.22
C ALA A 31 -8.82 -3.07 -13.07
N SER A 32 -7.58 -2.74 -13.42
CA SER A 32 -6.64 -2.13 -12.49
C SER A 32 -7.12 -0.71 -12.18
N TYR A 33 -7.11 -0.35 -10.92
CA TYR A 33 -7.39 1.02 -10.50
C TYR A 33 -6.27 1.94 -10.95
N VAL A 34 -6.62 3.06 -11.57
CA VAL A 34 -5.67 4.11 -11.91
C VAL A 34 -5.74 5.18 -10.84
N ALA A 35 -4.74 5.20 -9.96
CA ALA A 35 -4.66 6.18 -8.89
C ALA A 35 -4.45 7.59 -9.47
N ALA A 36 -5.30 8.56 -9.08
CA ALA A 36 -5.18 9.95 -9.50
C ALA A 36 -3.94 10.63 -8.92
N ASP A 37 -3.60 10.31 -7.66
CA ASP A 37 -2.35 10.71 -7.05
C ASP A 37 -1.51 9.46 -6.80
N LYS A 38 -0.24 9.52 -7.19
CA LYS A 38 0.71 8.44 -7.07
C LYS A 38 2.09 9.03 -6.84
N ILE A 39 2.50 9.06 -5.58
CA ILE A 39 3.75 9.68 -5.13
C ILE A 39 4.56 8.63 -4.38
N PHE A 40 5.78 8.38 -4.83
CA PHE A 40 6.75 7.50 -4.19
C PHE A 40 8.01 8.33 -3.93
N LEU A 41 8.34 8.57 -2.65
CA LEU A 41 9.44 9.41 -2.23
C LEU A 41 10.51 8.58 -1.51
N ASN A 42 11.71 8.52 -2.08
CA ASN A 42 12.89 7.88 -1.49
C ASN A 42 13.64 8.90 -0.63
N CYS A 43 13.44 8.83 0.67
CA CYS A 43 13.92 9.84 1.61
C CYS A 43 15.42 9.71 1.84
N GLY A 44 16.12 10.85 1.81
CA GLY A 44 17.57 10.93 1.90
C GLY A 44 18.32 10.65 0.59
N SER A 45 17.62 10.47 -0.53
CA SER A 45 18.18 10.30 -1.86
C SER A 45 18.05 11.58 -2.68
N SER A 46 19.01 11.79 -3.59
CA SER A 46 18.94 12.85 -4.61
C SER A 46 18.57 12.30 -6.00
N LEU A 47 18.43 10.98 -6.13
CA LEU A 47 18.22 10.32 -7.41
C LEU A 47 16.82 9.72 -7.50
N GLU A 48 16.26 9.76 -8.69
CA GLU A 48 15.13 8.92 -9.04
C GLU A 48 15.64 7.49 -9.30
N THR A 49 15.03 6.51 -8.66
CA THR A 49 15.42 5.10 -8.72
C THR A 49 14.20 4.20 -8.77
N GLN A 50 14.32 3.04 -9.41
CA GLN A 50 13.26 2.03 -9.41
C GLN A 50 13.49 1.03 -8.29
N ASP A 51 12.39 0.58 -7.67
CA ASP A 51 12.42 -0.55 -6.75
C ASP A 51 12.29 -1.89 -7.50
N THR A 52 12.28 -2.98 -6.75
CA THR A 52 12.16 -4.34 -7.28
C THR A 52 10.82 -4.63 -7.96
N ASP A 53 9.78 -3.84 -7.65
CA ASP A 53 8.45 -3.93 -8.25
C ASP A 53 8.30 -3.01 -9.49
N GLY A 54 9.38 -2.33 -9.90
CA GLY A 54 9.39 -1.42 -11.05
C GLY A 54 8.74 -0.06 -10.78
N ARG A 55 8.45 0.29 -9.50
CA ARG A 55 7.95 1.61 -9.14
C ARG A 55 9.09 2.61 -9.15
N SER A 56 8.86 3.78 -9.76
CA SER A 56 9.83 4.88 -9.77
C SER A 56 9.66 5.73 -8.50
N TRP A 57 10.74 5.85 -7.73
CA TRP A 57 10.80 6.63 -6.49
C TRP A 57 11.62 7.89 -6.72
N GLU A 58 11.01 9.05 -6.50
CA GLU A 58 11.70 10.35 -6.55
C GLU A 58 12.60 10.48 -5.31
N GLY A 59 13.80 11.05 -5.47
CA GLY A 59 14.62 11.48 -4.33
C GLY A 59 14.00 12.68 -3.64
N ASP A 60 14.27 12.84 -2.34
CA ASP A 60 13.67 13.93 -1.57
C ASP A 60 14.61 15.12 -1.32
N ASN A 61 15.86 15.09 -1.81
CA ASN A 61 16.72 16.25 -1.80
C ASN A 61 16.18 17.30 -2.78
N ASP A 62 16.06 18.55 -2.32
CA ASP A 62 15.40 19.65 -3.06
C ASP A 62 13.94 19.35 -3.44
N SER A 63 13.27 18.55 -2.65
CA SER A 63 11.91 18.10 -2.95
C SER A 63 10.88 19.22 -2.79
N LYS A 64 9.99 19.34 -3.78
CA LYS A 64 8.79 20.21 -3.73
C LYS A 64 7.83 19.88 -2.57
N PHE A 65 8.03 18.75 -1.89
CA PHE A 65 7.19 18.29 -0.77
C PHE A 65 7.72 18.72 0.60
N ALA A 66 8.96 19.23 0.67
CA ALA A 66 9.57 19.73 1.90
C ALA A 66 9.65 21.28 1.85
N ALA A 67 9.15 21.93 2.90
CA ALA A 67 9.15 23.41 2.94
C ALA A 67 10.56 23.98 3.19
N SER A 68 11.43 23.25 3.87
CA SER A 68 12.81 23.60 4.21
C SER A 68 13.58 22.34 4.52
N GLU A 69 14.87 22.33 4.24
CA GLU A 69 15.79 21.24 4.64
C GLU A 69 16.59 21.58 5.89
N GLU A 70 16.32 22.74 6.52
CA GLU A 70 16.98 23.16 7.74
C GLU A 70 16.77 22.14 8.87
N ASN A 71 17.83 21.84 9.61
CA ASN A 71 17.86 20.88 10.71
C ASN A 71 17.52 19.42 10.30
N THR A 72 17.67 19.06 9.03
CA THR A 72 17.60 17.68 8.57
C THR A 72 18.96 17.17 8.13
N LEU A 73 19.12 15.84 8.17
CA LEU A 73 20.30 15.16 7.65
C LEU A 73 19.85 14.05 6.71
N THR A 74 20.63 13.79 5.69
CA THR A 74 20.45 12.62 4.83
C THR A 74 21.61 11.65 5.08
N SER A 75 21.31 10.36 5.10
CA SER A 75 22.33 9.34 5.31
C SER A 75 21.92 8.02 4.69
N ARG A 76 22.93 7.26 4.30
CA ARG A 76 22.77 5.86 3.96
C ARG A 76 22.82 5.01 5.23
N ALA A 77 22.11 3.88 5.23
CA ALA A 77 22.17 2.86 6.26
C ALA A 77 23.62 2.35 6.43
N ALA A 78 24.05 2.18 7.67
CA ALA A 78 25.40 1.69 7.97
C ALA A 78 25.61 0.24 7.53
N THR A 79 24.56 -0.56 7.53
CA THR A 79 24.55 -1.97 7.10
C THR A 79 23.30 -2.26 6.31
N GLN A 80 23.38 -3.23 5.41
CA GLN A 80 22.23 -3.73 4.66
C GLN A 80 22.05 -5.21 4.93
N ASP A 81 20.84 -5.61 5.30
CA ASP A 81 20.44 -7.00 5.31
C ASP A 81 20.24 -7.45 3.84
N PRO A 82 20.84 -8.58 3.41
CA PRO A 82 20.72 -9.05 2.03
C PRO A 82 19.29 -9.32 1.56
N SER A 83 18.36 -9.55 2.48
CA SER A 83 16.93 -9.77 2.18
C SER A 83 16.15 -8.47 1.96
N VAL A 84 16.75 -7.30 2.26
CA VAL A 84 16.08 -6.00 2.17
C VAL A 84 16.51 -5.27 0.91
N ALA A 85 15.53 -4.82 0.14
CA ALA A 85 15.75 -4.08 -1.10
C ALA A 85 16.50 -2.76 -0.85
N GLU A 86 17.23 -2.31 -1.86
CA GLU A 86 17.92 -1.01 -1.81
C GLU A 86 16.92 0.14 -1.63
N VAL A 87 15.90 0.19 -2.47
CA VAL A 87 14.88 1.24 -2.52
C VAL A 87 13.57 0.72 -1.93
N PRO A 88 12.97 1.49 -1.01
CA PRO A 88 13.37 2.79 -0.46
C PRO A 88 14.16 2.71 0.86
N TYR A 89 14.76 1.59 1.23
CA TYR A 89 15.20 1.32 2.60
C TYR A 89 16.62 1.78 2.93
N MET A 90 17.51 1.92 1.94
CA MET A 90 18.94 2.13 2.23
C MET A 90 19.34 3.59 2.43
N THR A 91 18.46 4.54 2.15
CA THR A 91 18.66 5.95 2.47
C THR A 91 17.59 6.43 3.45
N ALA A 92 17.90 7.44 4.23
CA ALA A 92 16.97 8.03 5.19
C ALA A 92 17.15 9.55 5.28
N ARG A 93 16.04 10.25 5.47
CA ARG A 93 16.04 11.60 5.99
C ARG A 93 15.80 11.56 7.49
N ILE A 94 16.61 12.32 8.24
CA ILE A 94 16.69 12.31 9.69
C ILE A 94 16.31 13.70 10.20
N PHE A 95 15.50 13.76 11.23
CA PHE A 95 14.96 14.98 11.83
C PHE A 95 15.36 15.07 13.29
N ARG A 96 15.99 16.20 13.66
CA ARG A 96 16.34 16.55 15.05
C ARG A 96 15.27 17.39 15.73
N SER A 97 14.39 17.98 14.97
CA SER A 97 13.24 18.76 15.39
C SER A 97 12.01 18.32 14.58
N GLU A 98 10.86 18.89 14.86
CA GLU A 98 9.66 18.65 14.08
C GLU A 98 9.87 19.00 12.60
N PHE A 99 9.41 18.10 11.72
CA PHE A 99 9.51 18.27 10.26
C PHE A 99 8.25 17.77 9.58
N THR A 100 7.81 18.50 8.55
CA THR A 100 6.59 18.19 7.82
C THR A 100 6.85 18.08 6.32
N TYR A 101 6.50 16.93 5.75
CA TYR A 101 6.25 16.80 4.31
C TYR A 101 4.83 17.21 3.97
N SER A 102 4.64 17.88 2.83
CA SER A 102 3.36 18.38 2.38
C SER A 102 3.10 17.98 0.93
N PHE A 103 2.20 17.02 0.74
CA PHE A 103 1.88 16.45 -0.55
C PHE A 103 0.58 17.05 -1.10
N PRO A 104 0.63 17.85 -2.20
CA PRO A 104 -0.57 18.26 -2.91
C PRO A 104 -1.23 17.05 -3.56
N VAL A 105 -2.49 16.80 -3.24
CA VAL A 105 -3.26 15.64 -3.73
C VAL A 105 -4.73 16.03 -3.90
N GLY A 106 -5.48 15.28 -4.71
CA GLY A 106 -6.92 15.43 -4.80
C GLY A 106 -7.65 15.08 -3.49
N SER A 107 -8.91 15.47 -3.36
CA SER A 107 -9.76 15.05 -2.24
C SER A 107 -10.05 13.53 -2.29
N GLY A 108 -10.55 12.99 -1.18
CA GLY A 108 -10.87 11.57 -1.03
C GLY A 108 -9.80 10.78 -0.26
N ARG A 109 -10.02 9.48 -0.11
CA ARG A 109 -9.12 8.64 0.67
C ARG A 109 -7.78 8.41 -0.01
N LYS A 110 -6.74 8.34 0.82
CA LYS A 110 -5.36 8.05 0.42
C LYS A 110 -4.79 6.94 1.28
N PHE A 111 -4.04 6.05 0.64
CA PHE A 111 -3.03 5.29 1.35
C PHE A 111 -1.84 6.20 1.62
N VAL A 112 -1.38 6.20 2.87
CA VAL A 112 -0.12 6.79 3.30
C VAL A 112 0.71 5.66 3.86
N ARG A 113 1.83 5.33 3.20
CA ARG A 113 2.76 4.27 3.64
C ARG A 113 4.08 4.89 4.02
N LEU A 114 4.57 4.50 5.18
CA LEU A 114 5.84 4.94 5.74
C LEU A 114 6.77 3.74 5.85
N TYR A 115 7.96 3.85 5.28
CA TYR A 115 8.94 2.80 5.18
C TYR A 115 10.07 3.05 6.16
N PHE A 116 10.43 2.04 6.95
CA PHE A 116 11.45 2.14 7.98
C PHE A 116 12.37 0.92 7.96
N TYR A 117 13.68 1.17 7.94
CA TYR A 117 14.71 0.16 8.09
C TYR A 117 15.53 0.43 9.35
N PRO A 118 15.68 -0.56 10.28
CA PRO A 118 16.30 -0.38 11.59
C PRO A 118 17.82 -0.38 11.48
N SER A 119 18.40 0.68 10.95
CA SER A 119 19.85 0.84 10.83
C SER A 119 20.35 2.06 11.60
N SER A 120 21.66 2.15 11.74
CA SER A 120 22.32 3.37 12.17
C SER A 120 22.52 4.28 10.97
N TYR A 121 22.16 5.54 11.12
CA TYR A 121 22.28 6.59 10.10
C TYR A 121 23.12 7.73 10.65
N ALA A 122 24.09 8.22 9.88
CA ALA A 122 24.99 9.32 10.27
C ALA A 122 25.67 9.11 11.65
N GLY A 123 25.94 7.85 12.01
CA GLY A 123 26.54 7.50 13.30
C GLY A 123 25.60 7.61 14.50
N LEU A 124 24.29 7.84 14.27
CA LEU A 124 23.30 7.89 15.34
C LEU A 124 22.92 6.50 15.81
N ASN A 125 22.70 6.36 17.11
CA ASN A 125 22.23 5.10 17.67
C ASN A 125 20.78 4.85 17.29
N ALA A 126 20.49 3.72 16.62
CA ALA A 126 19.15 3.34 16.17
C ALA A 126 18.14 3.26 17.33
N SER A 127 18.57 2.93 18.55
CA SER A 127 17.69 2.89 19.72
C SER A 127 17.17 4.27 20.17
N ASN A 128 17.82 5.36 19.74
CA ASN A 128 17.36 6.72 20.00
C ASN A 128 16.33 7.23 18.98
N ALA A 129 16.06 6.45 17.94
CA ALA A 129 15.01 6.77 16.98
C ALA A 129 13.63 6.49 17.60
N ILE A 130 13.17 7.44 18.42
CA ILE A 130 11.86 7.40 19.08
C ILE A 130 11.12 8.68 18.73
N PHE A 131 9.98 8.54 18.05
CA PHE A 131 9.27 9.67 17.48
C PHE A 131 7.77 9.41 17.33
N SER A 132 7.04 10.47 17.07
CA SER A 132 5.63 10.40 16.69
C SER A 132 5.45 10.88 15.25
N VAL A 133 4.40 10.39 14.59
CA VAL A 133 4.00 10.83 13.26
C VAL A 133 2.54 11.21 13.28
N THR A 134 2.23 12.39 12.74
CA THR A 134 0.85 12.87 12.60
C THR A 134 0.53 13.21 11.14
N SER A 135 -0.76 13.15 10.79
CA SER A 135 -1.26 13.69 9.54
C SER A 135 -2.56 14.45 9.80
N GLY A 136 -2.49 15.77 9.75
CA GLY A 136 -3.61 16.64 10.14
C GLY A 136 -4.06 16.35 11.58
N ARG A 137 -5.32 15.95 11.74
CA ARG A 137 -5.90 15.59 13.06
C ARG A 137 -5.56 14.18 13.54
N TYR A 138 -4.94 13.37 12.70
CA TYR A 138 -4.66 11.97 13.02
C TYR A 138 -3.27 11.79 13.59
N THR A 139 -3.16 11.08 14.72
CA THR A 139 -1.90 10.54 15.21
C THR A 139 -1.69 9.17 14.59
N LEU A 140 -0.75 9.08 13.64
CA LEU A 140 -0.46 7.84 12.92
C LEU A 140 0.44 6.92 13.78
N LEU A 141 1.49 7.49 14.38
CA LEU A 141 2.42 6.79 15.26
C LEU A 141 2.66 7.63 16.51
N ARG A 142 2.73 6.98 17.67
CA ARG A 142 3.02 7.65 18.97
C ARG A 142 4.20 7.01 19.65
N ASN A 143 5.25 7.81 19.95
CA ASN A 143 6.47 7.33 20.59
C ASN A 143 6.98 6.00 19.98
N PHE A 144 6.95 5.95 18.67
CA PHE A 144 7.29 4.78 17.89
C PHE A 144 8.82 4.59 17.85
N SER A 145 9.26 3.36 18.12
CA SER A 145 10.65 2.95 17.95
C SER A 145 10.73 1.87 16.87
N VAL A 146 11.43 2.16 15.79
CA VAL A 146 11.62 1.22 14.70
C VAL A 146 12.39 0.00 15.18
N SER A 147 13.51 0.19 15.87
CA SER A 147 14.39 -0.90 16.34
C SER A 147 13.66 -1.85 17.29
N GLN A 148 12.95 -1.31 18.29
CA GLN A 148 12.19 -2.15 19.24
C GLN A 148 11.06 -2.91 18.53
N THR A 149 10.39 -2.29 17.56
CA THR A 149 9.28 -2.92 16.86
C THR A 149 9.77 -4.03 15.92
N THR A 150 10.87 -3.80 15.19
CA THR A 150 11.46 -4.83 14.32
C THR A 150 12.00 -6.01 15.15
N GLU A 151 12.64 -5.73 16.26
CA GLU A 151 13.13 -6.77 17.18
C GLU A 151 11.97 -7.61 17.75
N ALA A 152 10.92 -6.96 18.25
CA ALA A 152 9.76 -7.65 18.84
C ALA A 152 9.00 -8.51 17.83
N LEU A 153 8.95 -8.09 16.56
CA LEU A 153 8.24 -8.78 15.49
C LEU A 153 9.13 -9.71 14.67
N ASN A 154 10.43 -9.70 14.91
CA ASN A 154 11.45 -10.39 14.10
C ASN A 154 11.37 -10.01 12.61
N TYR A 155 11.26 -8.72 12.32
CA TYR A 155 11.18 -8.17 10.98
C TYR A 155 12.48 -7.46 10.59
N ALA A 156 12.91 -7.61 9.34
CA ALA A 156 14.06 -6.89 8.82
C ALA A 156 13.76 -5.41 8.56
N PHE A 157 12.51 -5.07 8.26
CA PHE A 157 12.02 -3.71 8.01
C PHE A 157 10.54 -3.58 8.38
N ILE A 158 10.02 -2.37 8.40
CA ILE A 158 8.61 -2.10 8.70
C ILE A 158 8.02 -1.19 7.62
N VAL A 159 6.82 -1.55 7.16
CA VAL A 159 5.94 -0.66 6.40
C VAL A 159 4.69 -0.40 7.22
N LYS A 160 4.50 0.85 7.61
CA LYS A 160 3.28 1.32 8.26
C LYS A 160 2.35 1.90 7.22
N GLU A 161 1.17 1.31 7.06
CA GLU A 161 0.18 1.74 6.08
C GLU A 161 -1.06 2.27 6.79
N PHE A 162 -1.49 3.45 6.36
CA PHE A 162 -2.68 4.13 6.86
C PHE A 162 -3.61 4.48 5.71
N SER A 163 -4.91 4.46 5.96
CA SER A 163 -5.93 5.03 5.08
C SER A 163 -6.54 6.24 5.74
N ILE A 164 -6.35 7.40 5.17
CA ILE A 164 -6.87 8.67 5.67
C ILE A 164 -7.71 9.39 4.62
N ASN A 165 -8.72 10.15 5.04
CA ASN A 165 -9.49 10.99 4.13
C ASN A 165 -8.90 12.40 4.06
N VAL A 166 -8.78 12.92 2.83
CA VAL A 166 -8.24 14.26 2.53
C VAL A 166 -9.36 15.14 2.00
N GLU A 167 -9.62 16.23 2.67
CA GLU A 167 -10.65 17.21 2.29
C GLU A 167 -10.03 18.47 1.65
N ASN A 168 -8.85 18.87 2.12
CA ASN A 168 -8.24 20.16 1.81
C ASN A 168 -7.16 20.09 0.70
N GLY A 169 -7.19 19.06 -0.14
CA GLY A 169 -6.27 18.95 -1.28
C GLY A 169 -4.80 18.74 -0.90
N ARG A 170 -4.51 18.29 0.34
CA ARG A 170 -3.15 18.14 0.83
C ARG A 170 -3.03 17.10 1.94
N VAL A 171 -2.03 16.22 1.83
CA VAL A 171 -1.57 15.35 2.91
C VAL A 171 -0.33 15.97 3.54
N ASN A 172 -0.40 16.29 4.82
CA ASN A 172 0.76 16.68 5.60
C ASN A 172 1.18 15.49 6.46
N VAL A 173 2.46 15.12 6.42
CA VAL A 173 3.03 14.07 7.28
C VAL A 173 4.10 14.72 8.13
N THR A 174 3.85 14.82 9.43
CA THR A 174 4.72 15.50 10.38
C THR A 174 5.41 14.48 11.28
N PHE A 175 6.72 14.53 11.32
CA PHE A 175 7.60 13.72 12.17
C PHE A 175 8.07 14.56 13.34
N THR A 176 7.85 14.09 14.57
CA THR A 176 8.23 14.82 15.79
C THR A 176 9.06 13.89 16.69
N PRO A 177 10.37 14.15 16.89
CA PRO A 177 11.17 13.43 17.87
C PRO A 177 10.52 13.44 19.24
N SER A 178 10.61 12.33 19.97
CA SER A 178 9.99 12.25 21.30
C SER A 178 10.65 13.20 22.29
N PRO A 179 9.90 14.06 22.97
CA PRO A 179 10.45 14.98 23.98
C PRO A 179 10.84 14.27 25.28
N TYR A 180 10.46 13.00 25.45
CA TYR A 180 10.67 12.25 26.69
C TYR A 180 12.02 11.53 26.75
N PHE A 181 12.75 11.46 25.63
CA PHE A 181 14.02 10.74 25.53
C PHE A 181 15.12 11.68 25.09
N THR A 182 16.23 11.66 25.83
CA THR A 182 17.41 12.46 25.49
C THR A 182 18.02 11.99 24.16
N ASN A 183 18.40 12.93 23.32
CA ASN A 183 18.95 12.68 21.98
C ASN A 183 18.03 11.90 21.03
N SER A 184 16.72 11.92 21.26
CA SER A 184 15.76 11.34 20.34
C SER A 184 15.84 12.04 18.99
N TYR A 185 15.54 11.29 17.94
CA TYR A 185 15.41 11.78 16.57
C TYR A 185 14.31 11.00 15.84
N ALA A 186 13.79 11.60 14.79
CA ALA A 186 12.91 10.92 13.87
C ALA A 186 13.63 10.65 12.55
N PHE A 187 13.18 9.65 11.80
CA PHE A 187 13.66 9.40 10.46
C PHE A 187 12.59 8.69 9.63
N VAL A 188 12.78 8.68 8.32
CA VAL A 188 11.99 7.89 7.38
C VAL A 188 12.85 7.53 6.17
N ASN A 189 12.66 6.30 5.65
CA ASN A 189 13.35 5.82 4.45
C ASN A 189 12.54 6.09 3.19
N GLY A 190 11.22 5.91 3.25
CA GLY A 190 10.34 6.18 2.12
C GLY A 190 8.94 6.60 2.56
N ILE A 191 8.31 7.40 1.72
CA ILE A 191 6.92 7.83 1.88
C ILE A 191 6.18 7.54 0.58
N GLU A 192 5.05 6.87 0.70
CA GLU A 192 4.17 6.62 -0.43
C GLU A 192 2.80 7.23 -0.15
N VAL A 193 2.26 8.00 -1.10
CA VAL A 193 0.92 8.56 -1.06
C VAL A 193 0.19 8.18 -2.34
N VAL A 194 -0.85 7.35 -2.21
CA VAL A 194 -1.61 6.83 -3.35
C VAL A 194 -3.10 7.08 -3.13
N SER A 195 -3.76 7.66 -4.13
CA SER A 195 -5.22 7.75 -4.13
C SER A 195 -5.82 6.36 -4.10
N MET A 196 -6.81 6.17 -3.26
CA MET A 196 -7.57 4.92 -3.24
C MET A 196 -9.04 5.20 -3.52
N PRO A 197 -9.74 4.26 -4.17
CA PRO A 197 -11.19 4.33 -4.25
C PRO A 197 -11.80 4.10 -2.87
N ASP A 198 -13.03 4.47 -2.71
CA ASP A 198 -13.76 4.13 -1.48
C ASP A 198 -14.15 2.65 -1.50
N ILE A 199 -13.24 1.81 -1.01
CA ILE A 199 -13.44 0.36 -0.87
C ILE A 199 -14.14 -0.02 0.46
N TYR A 200 -14.39 0.96 1.32
CA TYR A 200 -15.03 0.75 2.61
C TYR A 200 -16.53 1.06 2.59
N ASN A 201 -17.03 1.75 1.59
CA ASN A 201 -18.45 2.05 1.48
C ASN A 201 -19.21 0.91 0.80
N THR A 202 -20.30 0.52 1.42
CA THR A 202 -21.36 -0.25 0.77
C THR A 202 -22.19 0.68 -0.13
N ALA A 203 -23.02 0.12 -0.99
CA ALA A 203 -23.86 0.91 -1.93
C ALA A 203 -24.82 1.91 -1.25
N ASP A 204 -25.05 1.76 0.05
CA ASP A 204 -25.84 2.63 0.91
C ASP A 204 -24.98 3.61 1.72
N GLY A 205 -23.66 3.65 1.48
CA GLY A 205 -22.72 4.52 2.18
C GLY A 205 -22.32 4.03 3.57
N THR A 206 -22.71 2.82 3.95
CA THR A 206 -22.33 2.22 5.23
C THR A 206 -21.41 1.03 5.04
N THR A 207 -20.33 0.95 5.81
CA THR A 207 -19.50 -0.25 5.88
C THR A 207 -19.75 -0.96 7.20
N THR A 208 -20.26 -2.18 7.08
CA THR A 208 -20.41 -3.05 8.25
C THR A 208 -19.06 -3.73 8.50
N ILE A 209 -18.42 -3.42 9.62
CA ILE A 209 -17.25 -4.15 10.09
C ILE A 209 -17.75 -5.42 10.76
N VAL A 210 -17.34 -6.56 10.25
CA VAL A 210 -17.59 -7.86 10.88
C VAL A 210 -16.66 -7.98 12.09
N GLY A 211 -17.23 -8.01 13.28
CA GLY A 211 -16.50 -8.17 14.55
C GLY A 211 -17.30 -8.98 15.55
N GLN A 212 -16.70 -9.34 16.67
CA GLN A 212 -17.43 -9.93 17.79
C GLN A 212 -18.28 -8.86 18.48
N GLY A 213 -19.58 -8.93 18.29
CA GLY A 213 -20.54 -8.07 18.96
C GLY A 213 -21.57 -7.46 18.01
N SER A 214 -22.61 -6.87 18.59
CA SER A 214 -23.71 -6.23 17.88
C SER A 214 -23.43 -4.76 17.50
N ALA A 215 -22.20 -4.26 17.69
CA ALA A 215 -21.85 -2.89 17.37
C ALA A 215 -21.52 -2.78 15.87
N ILE A 216 -22.28 -1.96 15.16
CA ILE A 216 -22.00 -1.57 13.78
C ILE A 216 -21.03 -0.38 13.84
N PHE A 217 -19.84 -0.55 13.28
CA PHE A 217 -18.91 0.55 13.06
C PHE A 217 -19.09 1.08 11.64
N ILE A 218 -19.26 2.39 11.53
CA ILE A 218 -19.30 3.10 10.25
C ILE A 218 -17.90 3.70 10.02
N ILE A 219 -17.26 3.33 8.91
CA ILE A 219 -16.02 3.98 8.47
C ILE A 219 -16.41 5.19 7.63
N ASP A 220 -16.50 6.33 8.29
CA ASP A 220 -16.80 7.60 7.64
C ASP A 220 -15.50 8.35 7.23
N ASN A 221 -15.67 9.53 6.63
CA ASN A 221 -14.56 10.38 6.22
C ASN A 221 -13.73 10.93 7.39
N THR A 222 -14.20 10.79 8.62
CA THR A 222 -13.47 11.23 9.82
C THR A 222 -12.60 10.14 10.42
N THR A 223 -12.75 8.91 9.95
CA THR A 223 -12.04 7.72 10.46
C THR A 223 -10.75 7.48 9.67
N ALA A 224 -9.62 7.45 10.35
CA ALA A 224 -8.38 6.92 9.83
C ALA A 224 -8.23 5.44 10.20
N LEU A 225 -7.67 4.64 9.30
CA LEU A 225 -7.44 3.21 9.51
C LEU A 225 -5.95 2.93 9.43
N GLU A 226 -5.45 2.05 10.27
CA GLU A 226 -4.11 1.45 10.16
C GLU A 226 -4.24 0.01 9.67
N LYS A 227 -3.44 -0.37 8.67
CA LYS A 227 -3.32 -1.77 8.26
C LYS A 227 -2.50 -2.52 9.31
N VAL A 228 -3.11 -3.46 9.99
CA VAL A 228 -2.42 -4.39 10.89
C VAL A 228 -1.89 -5.58 10.08
N VAL A 229 -2.75 -6.20 9.29
CA VAL A 229 -2.42 -7.36 8.46
C VAL A 229 -3.28 -7.35 7.20
N ARG A 230 -2.73 -7.89 6.11
CA ARG A 230 -3.48 -8.20 4.87
C ARG A 230 -3.01 -9.55 4.37
N LEU A 231 -3.91 -10.52 4.34
CA LEU A 231 -3.60 -11.90 4.04
C LEU A 231 -4.22 -12.36 2.73
N ASN A 232 -3.45 -13.15 1.99
CA ASN A 232 -3.93 -14.02 0.93
C ASN A 232 -4.14 -15.42 1.54
N VAL A 233 -5.38 -15.70 1.93
CA VAL A 233 -5.72 -16.91 2.70
C VAL A 233 -5.66 -18.13 1.80
N GLY A 234 -4.78 -19.07 2.14
CA GLY A 234 -4.54 -20.29 1.35
C GLY A 234 -3.70 -20.06 0.09
N GLY A 235 -3.27 -18.81 -0.17
CA GLY A 235 -2.42 -18.45 -1.29
C GLY A 235 -1.00 -18.05 -0.88
N SER A 236 -0.21 -17.62 -1.87
CA SER A 236 1.14 -17.10 -1.65
C SER A 236 1.14 -15.58 -1.52
N GLU A 237 2.28 -15.01 -1.18
CA GLU A 237 2.49 -13.57 -1.15
C GLU A 237 2.18 -12.93 -2.52
N ILE A 238 1.56 -11.75 -2.51
CA ILE A 238 1.29 -10.94 -3.70
C ILE A 238 2.01 -9.60 -3.52
N SER A 239 2.88 -9.30 -4.44
CA SER A 239 3.67 -8.07 -4.45
C SER A 239 2.83 -6.84 -4.83
N PRO A 240 3.31 -5.62 -4.53
CA PRO A 240 2.67 -4.40 -4.98
C PRO A 240 2.46 -4.28 -6.49
N ALA A 241 3.36 -4.87 -7.30
CA ALA A 241 3.24 -4.88 -8.76
C ALA A 241 2.09 -5.76 -9.27
N GLU A 242 1.77 -6.82 -8.51
CA GLU A 242 0.70 -7.77 -8.85
C GLU A 242 -0.66 -7.36 -8.31
N ASP A 243 -0.72 -6.32 -7.46
CA ASP A 243 -1.97 -5.78 -6.94
C ASP A 243 -2.74 -4.98 -8.02
N THR A 244 -3.97 -4.70 -7.75
CA THR A 244 -4.94 -4.06 -8.66
C THR A 244 -4.74 -2.55 -8.85
N GLY A 245 -3.50 -2.06 -8.88
CA GLY A 245 -3.15 -0.65 -9.05
C GLY A 245 -3.19 0.19 -7.78
N LEU A 246 -3.38 -0.45 -6.62
CA LEU A 246 -3.32 0.19 -5.29
C LEU A 246 -1.97 -0.03 -4.60
N PHE A 247 -1.09 -0.81 -5.20
CA PHE A 247 0.28 -1.10 -4.73
C PHE A 247 0.31 -1.69 -3.31
N ARG A 248 -0.67 -2.54 -2.97
CA ARG A 248 -0.74 -3.23 -1.69
C ARG A 248 0.08 -4.51 -1.73
N SER A 249 0.72 -4.86 -0.62
CA SER A 249 1.27 -6.21 -0.42
C SER A 249 0.28 -7.07 0.35
N TRP A 250 0.22 -8.34 -0.02
CA TRP A 250 -0.59 -9.36 0.63
C TRP A 250 0.35 -10.48 1.07
N SER A 251 0.31 -10.82 2.35
CA SER A 251 1.12 -11.91 2.89
C SER A 251 0.37 -13.23 2.81
N ASP A 252 1.09 -14.33 2.74
CA ASP A 252 0.50 -15.65 3.00
C ASP A 252 -0.02 -15.73 4.44
N ASP A 253 -0.90 -16.69 4.71
CA ASP A 253 -1.54 -16.84 6.02
C ASP A 253 -0.88 -17.90 6.91
N SER A 254 0.21 -18.52 6.47
CA SER A 254 0.85 -19.65 7.17
C SER A 254 1.25 -19.30 8.61
N SER A 255 1.72 -18.09 8.87
CA SER A 255 2.09 -17.60 10.19
C SER A 255 0.90 -17.37 11.14
N TYR A 256 -0.32 -17.37 10.62
CA TYR A 256 -1.55 -17.13 11.38
C TYR A 256 -2.38 -18.39 11.60
N ILE A 257 -1.97 -19.51 11.00
CA ILE A 257 -2.67 -20.79 11.14
C ILE A 257 -2.18 -21.49 12.40
N PHE A 258 -3.06 -21.61 13.39
CA PHE A 258 -2.78 -22.44 14.56
C PHE A 258 -2.90 -23.93 14.21
N ALA A 259 -1.83 -24.70 14.47
CA ALA A 259 -1.80 -26.14 14.22
C ALA A 259 -2.12 -26.52 12.74
N ALA A 260 -1.33 -25.97 11.82
CA ALA A 260 -1.44 -26.18 10.36
C ALA A 260 -1.54 -27.67 9.94
N GLN A 261 -1.05 -28.59 10.78
CA GLN A 261 -1.14 -30.03 10.56
C GLN A 261 -2.60 -30.59 10.57
N PHE A 262 -3.55 -29.82 11.05
CA PHE A 262 -4.97 -30.20 11.07
C PHE A 262 -5.79 -29.52 9.99
N GLY A 263 -5.19 -28.61 9.24
CA GLY A 263 -5.80 -27.90 8.13
C GLY A 263 -5.43 -28.54 6.79
N VAL A 264 -6.29 -28.39 5.81
CA VAL A 264 -5.99 -28.66 4.41
C VAL A 264 -5.99 -27.31 3.69
N THR A 265 -4.87 -26.96 3.09
CA THR A 265 -4.81 -25.84 2.14
C THR A 265 -5.22 -26.38 0.79
N ASP A 266 -6.30 -25.85 0.24
CA ASP A 266 -6.75 -26.17 -1.11
C ASP A 266 -6.74 -24.89 -1.92
N THR A 267 -6.19 -24.96 -3.12
CA THR A 267 -6.18 -23.83 -4.06
C THR A 267 -7.32 -24.00 -5.05
N ALA A 268 -7.97 -22.90 -5.38
CA ALA A 268 -9.00 -22.90 -6.40
C ALA A 268 -8.43 -23.44 -7.73
N SER A 269 -9.25 -24.15 -8.48
CA SER A 269 -8.86 -24.63 -9.80
C SER A 269 -8.38 -23.43 -10.66
N PRO A 270 -7.26 -23.57 -11.42
CA PRO A 270 -6.75 -22.49 -12.27
C PRO A 270 -7.73 -22.02 -13.35
N ASN A 271 -8.81 -22.77 -13.57
CA ASN A 271 -9.88 -22.39 -14.49
C ASN A 271 -11.04 -21.63 -13.82
N MET A 272 -10.95 -21.42 -12.48
CA MET A 272 -11.94 -20.62 -11.76
C MET A 272 -11.52 -19.16 -11.77
N SER A 273 -12.48 -18.26 -11.98
CA SER A 273 -12.29 -16.83 -11.88
C SER A 273 -13.24 -16.24 -10.82
N ILE A 274 -12.74 -15.31 -10.04
CA ILE A 274 -13.56 -14.56 -9.09
C ILE A 274 -14.56 -13.69 -9.90
N ARG A 275 -15.84 -13.80 -9.56
CA ARG A 275 -16.87 -12.91 -10.07
C ARG A 275 -17.30 -11.95 -8.99
N TYR A 276 -16.86 -10.72 -9.11
CA TYR A 276 -17.28 -9.67 -8.20
C TYR A 276 -18.76 -9.32 -8.45
N PRO A 277 -19.59 -9.21 -7.40
CA PRO A 277 -20.93 -8.63 -7.52
C PRO A 277 -20.83 -7.22 -8.11
N ARG A 278 -21.85 -6.77 -8.85
CA ARG A 278 -21.85 -5.44 -9.51
C ARG A 278 -21.58 -4.25 -8.58
N ARG A 279 -21.77 -4.44 -7.27
CA ARG A 279 -21.57 -3.41 -6.25
C ARG A 279 -20.14 -3.39 -5.69
N ILE A 280 -19.33 -4.41 -5.95
CA ILE A 280 -17.95 -4.52 -5.47
C ILE A 280 -17.04 -4.33 -6.68
N PRO A 281 -16.21 -3.27 -6.68
CA PRO A 281 -15.27 -3.07 -7.77
C PRO A 281 -14.23 -4.20 -7.85
N PRO A 282 -13.79 -4.59 -9.06
CA PRO A 282 -12.86 -5.72 -9.25
C PRO A 282 -11.46 -5.44 -8.68
N TYR A 283 -11.14 -4.18 -8.36
CA TYR A 283 -9.87 -3.79 -7.76
C TYR A 283 -9.85 -3.86 -6.21
N VAL A 284 -10.93 -4.36 -5.58
CA VAL A 284 -10.96 -4.53 -4.11
C VAL A 284 -9.93 -5.54 -3.66
N ALA A 285 -9.73 -6.61 -4.42
CA ALA A 285 -8.65 -7.55 -4.23
C ALA A 285 -8.14 -8.06 -5.59
N PRO A 286 -6.87 -8.49 -5.71
CA PRO A 286 -6.40 -9.21 -6.88
C PRO A 286 -7.16 -10.52 -7.07
N VAL A 287 -7.20 -11.00 -8.30
CA VAL A 287 -7.88 -12.30 -8.60
C VAL A 287 -7.17 -13.52 -8.03
N ASN A 288 -5.93 -13.32 -7.56
CA ASN A 288 -5.11 -14.36 -6.95
C ASN A 288 -5.23 -14.41 -5.41
N VAL A 289 -6.13 -13.61 -4.84
CA VAL A 289 -6.43 -13.59 -3.40
C VAL A 289 -7.52 -14.59 -3.06
#